data_f36419e4b0521f1c7c924edf2d51767c
#
_entry.id   f36419e4b0521f1c7c924edf2d51767c
#
_cell.length_a   1.000
_cell.length_b   1.000
_cell.length_c   1.000
_cell.angle_alpha   90.00
_cell.angle_beta   90.00
_cell.angle_gamma   90.00
#
_symmetry.space_group_name_H-M   'P 1'
#
loop_
_entity.id
_entity.type
_entity.pdbx_description
1 polymer ?
#
loop_
_entity_poly.entity_id
_entity_poly.type
_entity_poly.pdbx_seq_one_letter_code
_entity_poly.pdbx_strand_id
1 'polypeptide(L)'
;MMAGEILSSPEVGELAKAMVKVQRALAPVCKDAENPFVKSRYATLNAVIDACRDALIAQAVWVVQVPVAVEAGHLGLMTKLVHGESGQWQSSLMVMPLPKNDPQGYGSALTYARRYGLATQVGLVSETDDDGEASMPTRNRAKAADKSTPPAAAQPEAPAELPKIDGIDYQTVAASNGKACVIATGNARDKRPLLEQAGFRWDGNRKLWWRYAA
;
A
#
# COMPACT_ATOMS: atom_id res chain seq x y z
N MET A 1 -18.54 -15.57 17.13
CA MET A 1 -17.75 -14.32 17.28
C MET A 1 -18.29 -13.34 16.26
N MET A 2 -18.71 -12.16 16.67
CA MET A 2 -19.30 -11.17 15.76
C MET A 2 -18.17 -10.50 14.94
N ALA A 3 -18.41 -10.26 13.63
CA ALA A 3 -17.47 -9.52 12.80
C ALA A 3 -17.27 -8.11 13.38
N GLY A 4 -16.02 -7.69 13.54
CA GLY A 4 -15.67 -6.39 14.11
C GLY A 4 -15.31 -6.39 15.60
N GLU A 5 -15.33 -7.55 16.27
CA GLU A 5 -14.91 -7.64 17.67
C GLU A 5 -13.38 -7.47 17.77
N ILE A 6 -12.96 -6.47 18.56
CA ILE A 6 -11.56 -6.28 18.92
C ILE A 6 -11.28 -7.09 20.16
N LEU A 7 -10.34 -8.03 20.08
CA LEU A 7 -9.85 -8.82 21.19
C LEU A 7 -8.47 -8.36 21.60
N SER A 8 -8.21 -8.34 22.91
CA SER A 8 -6.91 -7.95 23.44
C SER A 8 -6.52 -8.79 24.65
N SER A 9 -5.24 -8.75 25.03
CA SER A 9 -4.79 -9.16 26.37
C SER A 9 -5.44 -8.24 27.43
N PRO A 10 -5.50 -8.69 28.70
CA PRO A 10 -6.07 -7.90 29.79
C PRO A 10 -5.41 -6.52 29.95
N GLU A 11 -4.13 -6.45 29.67
CA GLU A 11 -3.34 -5.22 29.63
C GLU A 11 -2.81 -5.00 28.21
N VAL A 12 -2.79 -3.75 27.78
CA VAL A 12 -2.29 -3.34 26.45
C VAL A 12 -1.33 -2.16 26.50
N GLY A 13 -0.94 -1.70 27.69
CA GLY A 13 -0.17 -0.47 27.87
C GLY A 13 1.18 -0.46 27.16
N GLU A 14 1.95 -1.55 27.23
CA GLU A 14 3.25 -1.63 26.57
C GLU A 14 3.09 -1.76 25.04
N LEU A 15 2.11 -2.56 24.59
CA LEU A 15 1.78 -2.61 23.16
C LEU A 15 1.35 -1.23 22.65
N ALA A 16 0.52 -0.50 23.38
CA ALA A 16 0.09 0.83 22.99
C ALA A 16 1.25 1.82 22.89
N LYS A 17 2.19 1.80 23.84
CA LYS A 17 3.42 2.62 23.77
C LYS A 17 4.27 2.29 22.54
N ALA A 18 4.43 1.00 22.23
CA ALA A 18 5.13 0.54 21.05
C ALA A 18 4.41 1.01 19.77
N MET A 19 3.09 0.85 19.70
CA MET A 19 2.30 1.23 18.51
C MET A 19 2.28 2.74 18.26
N VAL A 20 2.29 3.58 19.29
CA VAL A 20 2.47 5.05 19.13
C VAL A 20 3.80 5.38 18.44
N LYS A 21 4.87 4.68 18.78
CA LYS A 21 6.18 4.87 18.14
C LYS A 21 6.18 4.33 16.70
N VAL A 22 5.54 3.18 16.47
CA VAL A 22 5.33 2.64 15.12
C VAL A 22 4.61 3.67 14.25
N GLN A 23 3.45 4.17 14.69
CA GLN A 23 2.64 5.12 13.92
C GLN A 23 3.37 6.43 13.60
N ARG A 24 4.26 6.90 14.50
CA ARG A 24 5.11 8.07 14.21
C ARG A 24 6.15 7.81 13.13
N ALA A 25 6.57 6.56 12.96
CA ALA A 25 7.57 6.16 11.98
C ALA A 25 6.98 5.71 10.65
N LEU A 26 5.65 5.51 10.58
CA LEU A 26 4.97 5.16 9.33
C LEU A 26 5.01 6.33 8.35
N ALA A 27 5.38 6.01 7.11
CA ALA A 27 5.18 6.92 5.98
C ALA A 27 3.90 6.53 5.22
N PRO A 28 3.25 7.48 4.54
CA PRO A 28 2.12 7.19 3.65
C PRO A 28 2.51 6.16 2.60
N VAL A 29 1.61 5.22 2.30
CA VAL A 29 1.86 4.19 1.28
C VAL A 29 1.48 4.71 -0.08
N CYS A 30 2.44 4.74 -1.00
CA CYS A 30 2.17 5.05 -2.40
C CYS A 30 1.30 3.96 -3.05
N LYS A 31 0.30 4.37 -3.81
CA LYS A 31 -0.50 3.49 -4.66
C LYS A 31 0.37 3.03 -5.83
N ASP A 32 0.87 1.79 -5.79
CA ASP A 32 1.85 1.21 -6.71
C ASP A 32 1.22 0.30 -7.79
N ALA A 33 -0.09 0.09 -7.75
CA ALA A 33 -0.82 -0.69 -8.71
C ALA A 33 -2.10 0.00 -9.17
N GLU A 34 -2.56 -0.32 -10.38
CA GLU A 34 -3.81 0.14 -10.96
C GLU A 34 -4.77 -1.03 -11.14
N ASN A 35 -6.03 -0.84 -10.77
CA ASN A 35 -7.08 -1.80 -11.04
C ASN A 35 -7.60 -1.58 -12.48
N PRO A 36 -7.38 -2.51 -13.42
CA PRO A 36 -7.73 -2.31 -14.83
C PRO A 36 -9.24 -2.20 -15.07
N PHE A 37 -10.08 -2.66 -14.13
CA PHE A 37 -11.54 -2.66 -14.26
C PHE A 37 -12.17 -1.33 -13.83
N VAL A 38 -11.62 -0.70 -12.79
CA VAL A 38 -12.18 0.56 -12.23
C VAL A 38 -11.23 1.74 -12.37
N LYS A 39 -10.07 1.55 -13.02
CA LYS A 39 -9.04 2.59 -13.24
C LYS A 39 -8.61 3.33 -11.96
N SER A 40 -8.78 2.69 -10.80
CA SER A 40 -8.33 3.23 -9.53
C SER A 40 -6.95 2.66 -9.16
N ARG A 41 -6.09 3.50 -8.61
CA ARG A 41 -4.78 3.08 -8.09
C ARG A 41 -4.94 2.61 -6.65
N TYR A 42 -4.19 1.57 -6.27
CA TYR A 42 -4.18 1.04 -4.92
C TYR A 42 -2.77 0.62 -4.50
N ALA A 43 -2.52 0.59 -3.19
CA ALA A 43 -1.29 0.04 -2.64
C ALA A 43 -1.36 -1.50 -2.63
N THR A 44 -0.34 -2.17 -3.13
CA THR A 44 -0.26 -3.64 -3.07
C THR A 44 -0.05 -4.14 -1.64
N LEU A 45 -0.29 -5.43 -1.40
CA LEU A 45 0.02 -6.06 -0.11
C LEU A 45 1.52 -5.89 0.24
N ASN A 46 2.41 -6.01 -0.74
CA ASN A 46 3.85 -5.84 -0.52
C ASN A 46 4.18 -4.40 -0.12
N ALA A 47 3.58 -3.39 -0.78
CA ALA A 47 3.79 -2.00 -0.42
C ALA A 47 3.34 -1.71 1.03
N VAL A 48 2.21 -2.27 1.46
CA VAL A 48 1.71 -2.14 2.84
C VAL A 48 2.65 -2.81 3.83
N ILE A 49 3.11 -4.04 3.54
CA ILE A 49 4.06 -4.76 4.41
C ILE A 49 5.38 -3.98 4.53
N ASP A 50 5.93 -3.53 3.40
CA ASP A 50 7.22 -2.83 3.38
C ASP A 50 7.16 -1.48 4.11
N ALA A 51 6.03 -0.78 4.03
CA ALA A 51 5.84 0.50 4.72
C ALA A 51 5.81 0.39 6.26
N CYS A 52 5.40 -0.75 6.81
CA CYS A 52 5.28 -0.91 8.27
C CYS A 52 6.32 -1.85 8.89
N ARG A 53 7.01 -2.68 8.10
CA ARG A 53 7.91 -3.73 8.59
C ARG A 53 8.97 -3.20 9.53
N ASP A 54 9.77 -2.23 9.09
CA ASP A 54 10.91 -1.73 9.86
C ASP A 54 10.47 -1.03 11.14
N ALA A 55 9.37 -0.28 11.08
CA ALA A 55 8.79 0.38 12.24
C ALA A 55 8.29 -0.63 13.29
N LEU A 56 7.63 -1.71 12.85
CA LEU A 56 7.15 -2.78 13.72
C LEU A 56 8.31 -3.54 14.37
N ILE A 57 9.32 -3.93 13.58
CA ILE A 57 10.52 -4.63 14.08
C ILE A 57 11.26 -3.77 15.10
N ALA A 58 11.45 -2.47 14.84
CA ALA A 58 12.14 -1.55 15.73
C ALA A 58 11.44 -1.40 17.11
N GLN A 59 10.17 -1.73 17.20
CA GLN A 59 9.40 -1.72 18.45
C GLN A 59 9.02 -3.13 18.94
N ALA A 60 9.71 -4.16 18.47
CA ALA A 60 9.48 -5.56 18.83
C ALA A 60 8.01 -6.01 18.67
N VAL A 61 7.29 -5.48 17.67
CA VAL A 61 5.90 -5.86 17.41
C VAL A 61 5.85 -6.92 16.31
N TRP A 62 5.35 -8.10 16.67
CA TRP A 62 5.12 -9.21 15.76
C TRP A 62 3.71 -9.18 15.20
N VAL A 63 3.57 -9.26 13.88
CA VAL A 63 2.29 -9.33 13.17
C VAL A 63 1.97 -10.77 12.82
N VAL A 64 0.79 -11.23 13.22
CA VAL A 64 0.25 -12.56 12.88
C VAL A 64 -1.04 -12.38 12.10
N GLN A 65 -1.14 -13.01 10.92
CA GLN A 65 -2.37 -13.03 10.13
C GLN A 65 -2.71 -14.48 9.80
N VAL A 66 -3.85 -14.94 10.30
CA VAL A 66 -4.31 -16.33 10.11
C VAL A 66 -5.76 -16.36 9.65
N PRO A 67 -6.10 -17.21 8.66
CA PRO A 67 -7.48 -17.49 8.34
C PRO A 67 -8.17 -18.18 9.52
N VAL A 68 -9.42 -17.82 9.77
CA VAL A 68 -10.27 -18.43 10.79
C VAL A 68 -11.56 -18.93 10.19
N ALA A 69 -12.15 -19.92 10.83
CA ALA A 69 -13.44 -20.47 10.39
C ALA A 69 -14.56 -19.44 10.54
N VAL A 70 -15.30 -19.25 9.45
CA VAL A 70 -16.50 -18.42 9.37
C VAL A 70 -17.57 -19.16 8.56
N GLU A 71 -18.71 -18.55 8.35
CA GLU A 71 -19.76 -19.13 7.53
C GLU A 71 -19.33 -19.42 6.09
N ALA A 72 -20.00 -20.40 5.45
CA ALA A 72 -19.70 -20.79 4.07
C ALA A 72 -19.83 -19.58 3.12
N GLY A 73 -18.96 -19.54 2.10
CA GLY A 73 -18.92 -18.42 1.14
C GLY A 73 -18.21 -17.16 1.63
N HIS A 74 -17.62 -17.19 2.82
CA HIS A 74 -16.83 -16.07 3.37
C HIS A 74 -15.42 -16.50 3.73
N LEU A 75 -14.52 -15.52 3.77
CA LEU A 75 -13.19 -15.61 4.35
C LEU A 75 -13.17 -14.84 5.67
N GLY A 76 -12.77 -15.48 6.76
CA GLY A 76 -12.38 -14.84 8.00
C GLY A 76 -10.86 -14.72 8.09
N LEU A 77 -10.35 -13.52 8.38
CA LEU A 77 -8.92 -13.28 8.64
C LEU A 77 -8.76 -12.59 9.99
N MET A 78 -8.07 -13.23 10.90
CA MET A 78 -7.62 -12.59 12.14
C MET A 78 -6.26 -11.94 11.89
N THR A 79 -6.17 -10.64 12.20
CA THR A 79 -4.91 -9.90 12.30
C THR A 79 -4.62 -9.63 13.76
N LYS A 80 -3.43 -10.03 14.25
CA LYS A 80 -3.00 -9.89 15.64
C LYS A 80 -1.65 -9.20 15.68
N LEU A 81 -1.52 -8.20 16.54
CA LEU A 81 -0.26 -7.55 16.91
C LEU A 81 0.14 -8.05 18.29
N VAL A 82 1.39 -8.48 18.43
CA VAL A 82 1.95 -8.99 19.70
C VAL A 82 3.21 -8.21 20.02
N HIS A 83 3.27 -7.58 21.18
CA HIS A 83 4.49 -6.96 21.69
C HIS A 83 5.41 -8.04 22.25
N GLY A 84 6.58 -8.22 21.64
CA GLY A 84 7.47 -9.35 21.90
C GLY A 84 8.04 -9.40 23.30
N GLU A 85 8.25 -8.24 23.94
CA GLU A 85 8.83 -8.17 25.28
C GLU A 85 7.80 -8.42 26.39
N SER A 86 6.58 -7.86 26.27
CA SER A 86 5.55 -7.98 27.31
C SER A 86 4.55 -9.11 27.06
N GLY A 87 4.50 -9.65 25.84
CA GLY A 87 3.46 -10.59 25.40
C GLY A 87 2.07 -9.99 25.27
N GLN A 88 1.90 -8.67 25.48
CA GLN A 88 0.62 -7.99 25.28
C GLN A 88 0.21 -8.02 23.82
N TRP A 89 -1.07 -8.15 23.55
CA TRP A 89 -1.56 -8.29 22.20
C TRP A 89 -2.93 -7.65 21.99
N GLN A 90 -3.19 -7.32 20.73
CA GLN A 90 -4.49 -6.89 20.25
C GLN A 90 -4.76 -7.57 18.90
N SER A 91 -6.00 -7.97 18.64
CA SER A 91 -6.40 -8.57 17.38
C SER A 91 -7.75 -8.05 16.91
N SER A 92 -7.95 -8.12 15.59
CA SER A 92 -9.22 -7.84 14.94
C SER A 92 -9.56 -8.95 13.95
N LEU A 93 -10.85 -9.19 13.75
CA LEU A 93 -11.38 -10.13 12.78
C LEU A 93 -11.97 -9.36 11.59
N MET A 94 -11.50 -9.65 10.40
CA MET A 94 -12.10 -9.20 9.15
C MET A 94 -12.81 -10.36 8.49
N VAL A 95 -14.09 -10.17 8.15
CA VAL A 95 -14.88 -11.14 7.39
C VAL A 95 -15.30 -10.50 6.08
N MET A 96 -15.13 -11.23 4.98
CA MET A 96 -15.50 -10.76 3.65
C MET A 96 -16.06 -11.89 2.79
N PRO A 97 -17.00 -11.61 1.88
CA PRO A 97 -17.52 -12.62 0.96
C PRO A 97 -16.41 -13.07 -0.01
N LEU A 98 -16.44 -14.35 -0.38
CA LEU A 98 -15.59 -14.86 -1.44
C LEU A 98 -16.13 -14.39 -2.80
N PRO A 99 -15.28 -13.81 -3.69
CA PRO A 99 -15.72 -13.44 -5.04
C PRO A 99 -16.10 -14.66 -5.88
N LYS A 100 -15.50 -15.81 -5.59
CA LYS A 100 -15.81 -17.12 -6.14
C LYS A 100 -15.55 -18.17 -5.07
N ASN A 101 -16.39 -19.20 -5.02
CA ASN A 101 -16.22 -20.30 -4.07
C ASN A 101 -15.28 -21.39 -4.64
N ASP A 102 -14.06 -20.98 -4.99
CA ASP A 102 -12.99 -21.82 -5.50
C ASP A 102 -11.64 -21.39 -4.90
N PRO A 103 -10.56 -22.17 -5.07
CA PRO A 103 -9.24 -21.84 -4.52
C PRO A 103 -8.69 -20.49 -5.02
N GLN A 104 -9.00 -20.06 -6.24
CA GLN A 104 -8.58 -18.78 -6.79
C GLN A 104 -9.31 -17.60 -6.11
N GLY A 105 -10.61 -17.74 -5.92
CA GLY A 105 -11.43 -16.76 -5.19
C GLY A 105 -10.97 -16.62 -3.74
N TYR A 106 -10.65 -17.73 -3.08
CA TYR A 106 -10.09 -17.73 -1.73
C TYR A 106 -8.73 -17.02 -1.66
N GLY A 107 -7.79 -17.32 -2.56
CA GLY A 107 -6.49 -16.69 -2.62
C GLY A 107 -6.57 -15.17 -2.88
N SER A 108 -7.49 -14.77 -3.76
CA SER A 108 -7.76 -13.34 -4.03
C SER A 108 -8.31 -12.63 -2.79
N ALA A 109 -9.33 -13.19 -2.15
CA ALA A 109 -9.92 -12.65 -0.92
C ALA A 109 -8.88 -12.58 0.22
N LEU A 110 -8.05 -13.61 0.37
CA LEU A 110 -6.99 -13.65 1.38
C LEU A 110 -5.96 -12.53 1.19
N THR A 111 -5.52 -12.30 -0.04
CA THR A 111 -4.59 -11.21 -0.35
C THR A 111 -5.20 -9.85 -0.02
N TYR A 112 -6.47 -9.67 -0.37
CA TYR A 112 -7.23 -8.46 -0.07
C TYR A 112 -7.40 -8.25 1.44
N ALA A 113 -7.85 -9.28 2.16
CA ALA A 113 -8.06 -9.22 3.61
C ALA A 113 -6.75 -8.95 4.37
N ARG A 114 -5.64 -9.56 3.97
CA ARG A 114 -4.32 -9.34 4.59
C ARG A 114 -3.89 -7.89 4.45
N ARG A 115 -4.06 -7.31 3.28
CA ARG A 115 -3.70 -5.91 3.01
C ARG A 115 -4.49 -4.95 3.89
N TYR A 116 -5.81 -5.04 3.87
CA TYR A 116 -6.67 -4.14 4.65
C TYR A 116 -6.60 -4.41 6.15
N GLY A 117 -6.54 -5.69 6.55
CA GLY A 117 -6.39 -6.06 7.96
C GLY A 117 -5.10 -5.52 8.58
N LEU A 118 -3.98 -5.57 7.85
CA LEU A 118 -2.72 -4.99 8.32
C LEU A 118 -2.78 -3.46 8.32
N ALA A 119 -3.19 -2.84 7.22
CA ALA A 119 -3.24 -1.39 7.10
C ALA A 119 -4.09 -0.75 8.19
N THR A 120 -5.30 -1.27 8.42
CA THR A 120 -6.20 -0.77 9.47
C THR A 120 -5.64 -1.00 10.87
N GLN A 121 -5.05 -2.17 11.14
CA GLN A 121 -4.55 -2.52 12.47
C GLN A 121 -3.35 -1.65 12.89
N VAL A 122 -2.48 -1.25 11.94
CA VAL A 122 -1.33 -0.38 12.22
C VAL A 122 -1.63 1.11 12.06
N GLY A 123 -2.81 1.47 11.53
CA GLY A 123 -3.17 2.87 11.25
C GLY A 123 -2.47 3.47 10.04
N LEU A 124 -2.22 2.65 9.01
CA LEU A 124 -1.55 3.06 7.80
C LEU A 124 -2.53 3.79 6.89
N VAL A 125 -2.19 5.00 6.45
CA VAL A 125 -3.00 5.80 5.53
C VAL A 125 -2.42 5.71 4.12
N SER A 126 -3.26 5.39 3.12
CA SER A 126 -2.88 5.56 1.71
C SER A 126 -3.06 7.03 1.31
N GLU A 127 -2.09 7.60 0.60
CA GLU A 127 -2.23 8.96 0.07
C GLU A 127 -3.50 9.08 -0.76
N THR A 128 -4.32 10.10 -0.43
CA THR A 128 -5.66 10.42 -0.96
C THR A 128 -6.72 9.33 -0.74
N ASP A 129 -7.61 9.63 0.19
CA ASP A 129 -8.89 8.95 0.41
C ASP A 129 -9.86 9.36 -0.71
N ASP A 130 -9.68 8.75 -1.90
CA ASP A 130 -10.51 9.01 -3.09
C ASP A 130 -11.69 8.04 -3.19
N ASP A 131 -11.85 7.18 -2.19
CA ASP A 131 -12.87 6.13 -2.19
C ASP A 131 -14.30 6.67 -1.94
N GLY A 132 -14.44 7.93 -1.54
CA GLY A 132 -15.73 8.58 -1.30
C GLY A 132 -16.44 9.08 -2.56
N GLU A 133 -15.72 9.44 -3.62
CA GLU A 133 -16.33 9.99 -4.83
C GLU A 133 -16.87 8.93 -5.80
N ALA A 134 -16.31 7.72 -5.79
CA ALA A 134 -16.78 6.62 -6.64
C ALA A 134 -18.12 6.00 -6.19
N SER A 135 -18.58 6.30 -4.97
CA SER A 135 -19.81 5.72 -4.39
C SER A 135 -21.03 6.64 -4.51
N MET A 136 -20.88 7.86 -5.00
CA MET A 136 -22.03 8.76 -5.17
C MET A 136 -22.65 8.61 -6.57
N PRO A 137 -23.98 8.37 -6.68
CA PRO A 137 -24.64 8.39 -7.97
C PRO A 137 -24.51 9.79 -8.58
N THR A 138 -24.03 9.81 -9.82
CA THR A 138 -23.77 11.02 -10.63
C THR A 138 -25.03 11.90 -10.70
N ARG A 139 -25.13 12.88 -9.83
CA ARG A 139 -26.08 13.97 -10.01
C ARG A 139 -25.44 14.98 -10.96
N ASN A 140 -26.02 15.10 -12.15
CA ASN A 140 -25.69 16.10 -13.15
C ASN A 140 -25.38 17.44 -12.50
N ARG A 141 -24.13 17.88 -12.56
CA ARG A 141 -23.77 19.25 -12.25
C ARG A 141 -23.30 19.95 -13.54
N ALA A 142 -24.17 20.83 -13.98
CA ALA A 142 -23.91 21.75 -15.06
C ALA A 142 -22.69 22.61 -14.79
N LYS A 143 -21.97 22.91 -15.89
CA LYS A 143 -20.83 23.84 -15.99
C LYS A 143 -21.06 25.15 -15.20
N ALA A 144 -20.09 25.46 -14.34
CA ALA A 144 -19.71 26.82 -14.07
C ALA A 144 -18.19 26.88 -13.98
N ALA A 145 -17.59 27.59 -14.93
CA ALA A 145 -16.18 27.94 -14.92
C ALA A 145 -15.97 29.03 -13.87
N ASP A 146 -15.02 28.86 -12.99
CA ASP A 146 -14.29 30.02 -12.46
C ASP A 146 -12.83 29.64 -12.17
N LYS A 147 -11.96 30.50 -12.64
CA LYS A 147 -10.51 30.45 -12.53
C LYS A 147 -10.11 31.02 -11.17
N SER A 148 -9.45 30.26 -10.35
CA SER A 148 -8.54 30.84 -9.37
C SER A 148 -7.39 29.83 -9.09
N THR A 149 -6.22 30.21 -9.52
CA THR A 149 -4.94 29.57 -9.32
C THR A 149 -4.50 29.73 -7.86
N PRO A 150 -4.17 28.69 -7.13
CA PRO A 150 -3.37 28.81 -5.90
C PRO A 150 -1.87 28.78 -6.23
N PRO A 151 -1.00 29.40 -5.41
CA PRO A 151 0.40 29.59 -5.72
C PRO A 151 1.20 28.28 -5.65
N ALA A 152 2.16 28.17 -6.54
CA ALA A 152 3.12 27.09 -6.68
C ALA A 152 3.85 26.79 -5.37
N ALA A 153 3.68 25.59 -4.85
CA ALA A 153 4.61 24.98 -3.92
C ALA A 153 5.78 24.40 -4.74
N ALA A 154 6.99 24.71 -4.31
CA ALA A 154 8.25 24.42 -4.97
C ALA A 154 8.35 22.94 -5.38
N GLN A 155 8.53 22.70 -6.68
CA GLN A 155 8.98 21.44 -7.22
C GLN A 155 10.43 21.20 -6.77
N PRO A 156 10.80 20.01 -6.31
CA PRO A 156 12.20 19.68 -6.17
C PRO A 156 12.84 19.63 -7.55
N GLU A 157 14.02 20.25 -7.66
CA GLU A 157 14.81 20.39 -8.88
C GLU A 157 14.99 19.05 -9.61
N ALA A 158 14.88 19.11 -10.93
CA ALA A 158 15.02 17.98 -11.83
C ALA A 158 16.43 17.35 -11.69
N PRO A 159 16.52 16.03 -11.46
CA PRO A 159 17.81 15.35 -11.47
C PRO A 159 18.32 15.17 -12.88
N ALA A 160 19.66 15.07 -13.00
CA ALA A 160 20.48 14.85 -14.20
C ALA A 160 19.79 14.16 -15.38
N GLU A 161 20.05 14.69 -16.58
CA GLU A 161 19.47 14.35 -17.88
C GLU A 161 19.09 12.86 -18.04
N LEU A 162 17.78 12.62 -18.07
CA LEU A 162 17.24 11.32 -18.40
C LEU A 162 17.35 11.11 -19.92
N PRO A 163 17.88 9.97 -20.39
CA PRO A 163 18.00 9.71 -21.81
C PRO A 163 16.61 9.68 -22.46
N LYS A 164 16.41 10.43 -23.51
CA LYS A 164 15.16 10.37 -24.28
C LYS A 164 15.15 9.08 -25.10
N ILE A 165 14.46 8.05 -24.57
CA ILE A 165 14.26 6.77 -25.24
C ILE A 165 12.80 6.77 -25.74
N ASP A 166 12.62 6.67 -27.05
CA ASP A 166 11.30 6.71 -27.68
C ASP A 166 10.38 5.61 -27.16
N GLY A 167 9.17 5.98 -26.71
CA GLY A 167 8.19 5.07 -26.09
C GLY A 167 8.52 4.63 -24.67
N ILE A 168 9.43 5.34 -23.96
CA ILE A 168 9.69 5.19 -22.54
C ILE A 168 9.30 6.47 -21.82
N ASP A 169 8.43 6.34 -20.82
CA ASP A 169 8.05 7.42 -19.92
C ASP A 169 8.79 7.26 -18.59
N TYR A 170 9.25 8.39 -18.03
CA TYR A 170 9.99 8.42 -16.78
C TYR A 170 9.14 9.07 -15.68
N GLN A 171 9.04 8.41 -14.53
CA GLN A 171 8.38 8.93 -13.35
C GLN A 171 9.34 8.96 -12.17
N THR A 172 9.43 10.09 -11.49
CA THR A 172 10.19 10.20 -10.24
C THR A 172 9.28 9.83 -9.08
N VAL A 173 9.70 8.85 -8.28
CA VAL A 173 8.98 8.37 -7.10
C VAL A 173 9.93 8.38 -5.91
N ALA A 174 9.43 8.65 -4.72
CA ALA A 174 10.21 8.47 -3.51
C ALA A 174 10.30 6.97 -3.15
N ALA A 175 11.50 6.46 -2.97
CA ALA A 175 11.69 5.12 -2.43
C ALA A 175 11.44 5.10 -0.92
N SER A 176 11.14 3.91 -0.37
CA SER A 176 10.88 3.70 1.05
C SER A 176 12.02 4.13 2.00
N ASN A 177 13.21 4.35 1.46
CA ASN A 177 14.37 4.88 2.21
C ASN A 177 14.54 6.41 2.10
N GLY A 178 13.53 7.14 1.63
CA GLY A 178 13.55 8.60 1.45
C GLY A 178 14.37 9.11 0.27
N LYS A 179 14.98 8.22 -0.54
CA LYS A 179 15.71 8.61 -1.74
C LYS A 179 14.75 8.67 -2.94
N ALA A 180 14.92 9.66 -3.79
CA ALA A 180 14.17 9.72 -5.04
C ALA A 180 14.63 8.60 -5.98
N CYS A 181 13.67 7.89 -6.58
CA CYS A 181 13.89 6.88 -7.62
C CYS A 181 13.21 7.31 -8.90
N VAL A 182 13.82 7.00 -10.02
CA VAL A 182 13.22 7.16 -11.34
C VAL A 182 12.79 5.78 -11.83
N ILE A 183 11.53 5.66 -12.20
CA ILE A 183 10.94 4.47 -12.81
C ILE A 183 10.77 4.74 -14.30
N ALA A 184 11.18 3.79 -15.13
CA ALA A 184 10.94 3.81 -16.57
C ALA A 184 9.79 2.85 -16.91
N THR A 185 8.73 3.38 -17.54
CA THR A 185 7.53 2.67 -17.98
C THR A 185 7.38 2.78 -19.50
N GLY A 186 6.54 1.93 -20.10
CA GLY A 186 6.32 1.90 -21.56
C GLY A 186 6.86 0.64 -22.21
N ASN A 187 7.15 0.70 -23.52
CA ASN A 187 7.63 -0.48 -24.29
C ASN A 187 9.14 -0.73 -24.05
N ALA A 188 9.47 -1.20 -22.83
CA ALA A 188 10.85 -1.39 -22.37
C ALA A 188 11.48 -2.73 -22.83
N ARG A 189 10.67 -3.65 -23.42
CA ARG A 189 11.13 -5.02 -23.71
C ARG A 189 12.29 -5.07 -24.70
N ASP A 190 12.20 -4.27 -25.76
CA ASP A 190 13.23 -4.23 -26.83
C ASP A 190 14.33 -3.19 -26.55
N LYS A 191 14.20 -2.44 -25.45
CA LYS A 191 15.08 -1.31 -25.09
C LYS A 191 15.93 -1.60 -23.86
N ARG A 192 15.97 -2.86 -23.44
CA ARG A 192 16.74 -3.33 -22.31
C ARG A 192 18.21 -2.84 -22.31
N PRO A 193 18.98 -2.96 -23.41
CA PRO A 193 20.37 -2.50 -23.40
C PRO A 193 20.51 -0.99 -23.15
N LEU A 194 19.58 -0.19 -23.67
CA LEU A 194 19.58 1.27 -23.50
C LEU A 194 19.26 1.68 -22.07
N LEU A 195 18.33 0.97 -21.42
CA LEU A 195 17.97 1.21 -20.02
C LEU A 195 19.09 0.79 -19.08
N GLU A 196 19.74 -0.36 -19.33
CA GLU A 196 20.90 -0.82 -18.55
C GLU A 196 22.07 0.17 -18.69
N GLN A 197 22.34 0.67 -19.89
CA GLN A 197 23.39 1.68 -20.14
C GLN A 197 23.08 3.02 -19.44
N ALA A 198 21.79 3.35 -19.31
CA ALA A 198 21.32 4.53 -18.56
C ALA A 198 21.28 4.31 -17.03
N GLY A 199 21.79 3.18 -16.53
CA GLY A 199 21.88 2.87 -15.11
C GLY A 199 20.58 2.34 -14.47
N PHE A 200 19.57 2.01 -15.28
CA PHE A 200 18.37 1.38 -14.78
C PHE A 200 18.61 -0.09 -14.49
N ARG A 201 17.96 -0.60 -13.45
CA ARG A 201 17.96 -2.02 -13.05
C ARG A 201 16.56 -2.59 -13.21
N TRP A 202 16.47 -3.83 -13.70
CA TRP A 202 15.20 -4.53 -13.80
C TRP A 202 14.81 -5.13 -12.46
N ASP A 203 13.61 -4.79 -11.99
CA ASP A 203 12.97 -5.45 -10.87
C ASP A 203 12.02 -6.53 -11.39
N GLY A 204 12.42 -7.80 -11.26
CA GLY A 204 11.66 -8.95 -11.73
C GLY A 204 10.34 -9.16 -10.98
N ASN A 205 10.24 -8.71 -9.74
CA ASN A 205 9.03 -8.83 -8.92
C ASN A 205 8.01 -7.75 -9.29
N ARG A 206 8.49 -6.53 -9.54
CA ARG A 206 7.66 -5.38 -9.89
C ARG A 206 7.48 -5.22 -11.40
N LYS A 207 8.23 -5.97 -12.21
CA LYS A 207 8.24 -5.93 -13.69
C LYS A 207 8.43 -4.51 -14.24
N LEU A 208 9.34 -3.75 -13.63
CA LEU A 208 9.66 -2.38 -14.00
C LEU A 208 11.17 -2.12 -13.97
N TRP A 209 11.59 -1.09 -14.70
CA TRP A 209 12.95 -0.59 -14.68
C TRP A 209 13.04 0.59 -13.73
N TRP A 210 14.05 0.61 -12.86
CA TRP A 210 14.25 1.67 -11.89
C TRP A 210 15.72 2.01 -11.67
N ARG A 211 16.00 3.24 -11.25
CA ARG A 211 17.30 3.69 -10.73
C ARG A 211 17.08 4.74 -9.65
N TYR A 212 18.07 4.96 -8.79
CA TYR A 212 18.05 6.13 -7.91
C TYR A 212 18.19 7.39 -8.74
N ALA A 213 17.48 8.45 -8.39
CA ALA A 213 17.79 9.79 -8.85
C ALA A 213 19.13 10.19 -8.21
N ALA A 214 20.07 10.62 -9.04
CA ALA A 214 21.41 11.02 -8.58
C ALA A 214 21.34 12.26 -7.69
#